data_74d95512eb0984e6228b5cb023154304
#
_entry.id   74d95512eb0984e6228b5cb023154304
#
_cell.length_a   1.000
_cell.length_b   1.000
_cell.length_c   1.000
_cell.angle_alpha   90.00
_cell.angle_beta   90.00
_cell.angle_gamma   90.00
#
_symmetry.space_group_name_H-M   'P 1'
#
loop_
_entity.id
_entity.type
_entity.pdbx_description
1 polymer ?
#
loop_
_entity_poly.entity_id
_entity_poly.type
_entity_poly.pdbx_seq_one_letter_code
_entity_poly.pdbx_strand_id
1 'polypeptide(L)'
;MEAIMRKLTAMALSMMFILGSIIPVGAEETQTRQTKISVSIDPVYTVTIPANTTIERGEQSVKLGSVSLDNARLEPDKNVNVSVSASGKLKNSKDESKTIAYKIMDGNKEFSTATYAESGNSTNLTLSIDKSEWDKTYAGSYSDTLVFTISYR
;
A
#
# COMPACT_ATOMS: atom_id res chain seq x y z
N MET A 1 -4.29 -18.01 31.47
CA MET A 1 -4.90 -18.70 30.29
C MET A 1 -4.20 -18.11 29.07
N GLU A 2 -3.17 -18.83 28.60
CA GLU A 2 -2.19 -18.34 27.62
C GLU A 2 -2.68 -18.52 26.19
N ALA A 3 -2.68 -17.42 25.42
CA ALA A 3 -2.96 -17.46 24.00
C ALA A 3 -1.66 -17.78 23.23
N ILE A 4 -1.61 -18.96 22.67
CA ILE A 4 -0.47 -19.49 21.89
C ILE A 4 -0.48 -18.81 20.51
N MET A 5 0.49 -17.94 20.31
CA MET A 5 0.78 -17.32 19.02
C MET A 5 1.55 -18.32 18.14
N ARG A 6 0.88 -19.00 17.22
CA ARG A 6 1.52 -19.89 16.25
C ARG A 6 2.10 -19.07 15.09
N LYS A 7 3.41 -18.87 15.12
CA LYS A 7 4.16 -18.43 13.94
C LYS A 7 4.30 -19.63 12.99
N LEU A 8 3.61 -19.62 11.87
CA LEU A 8 3.88 -20.54 10.77
C LEU A 8 5.06 -20.00 9.94
N THR A 9 6.24 -20.50 10.23
CA THR A 9 7.40 -20.35 9.35
C THR A 9 7.38 -21.56 8.41
N ALA A 10 6.84 -21.40 7.21
CA ALA A 10 6.96 -22.41 6.17
C ALA A 10 8.31 -22.22 5.45
N MET A 11 9.34 -22.88 5.97
CA MET A 11 10.64 -22.99 5.33
C MET A 11 10.62 -24.28 4.48
N ALA A 12 10.23 -24.16 3.22
CA ALA A 12 10.34 -25.24 2.26
C ALA A 12 11.77 -25.28 1.71
N LEU A 13 12.67 -25.99 2.40
CA LEU A 13 14.00 -26.30 1.92
C LEU A 13 13.88 -27.49 0.94
N SER A 14 13.69 -27.20 -0.34
CA SER A 14 13.73 -28.20 -1.40
C SER A 14 15.18 -28.53 -1.73
N MET A 15 15.72 -29.53 -1.06
CA MET A 15 17.06 -30.08 -1.32
C MET A 15 16.96 -31.09 -2.48
N MET A 16 17.21 -30.62 -3.70
CA MET A 16 17.26 -31.48 -4.88
C MET A 16 18.64 -32.11 -4.97
N PHE A 17 18.77 -33.37 -4.53
CA PHE A 17 19.96 -34.18 -4.74
C PHE A 17 20.14 -34.49 -6.24
N ILE A 18 21.13 -33.85 -6.86
CA ILE A 18 21.57 -34.21 -8.22
C ILE A 18 22.61 -35.33 -8.07
N LEU A 19 22.18 -36.56 -8.33
CA LEU A 19 23.09 -37.68 -8.53
C LEU A 19 23.86 -37.42 -9.84
N GLY A 20 25.13 -37.07 -9.69
CA GLY A 20 26.07 -36.97 -10.82
C GLY A 20 26.31 -38.33 -11.44
N SER A 21 25.73 -38.58 -12.60
CA SER A 21 26.04 -39.77 -13.39
C SER A 21 27.40 -39.63 -14.08
N ILE A 22 28.34 -40.52 -13.73
CA ILE A 22 29.62 -40.64 -14.42
C ILE A 22 29.36 -41.49 -15.67
N ILE A 23 29.51 -40.92 -16.86
CA ILE A 23 29.41 -41.64 -18.12
C ILE A 23 30.81 -41.78 -18.71
N PRO A 24 31.29 -42.98 -19.10
CA PRO A 24 32.56 -43.13 -19.77
C PRO A 24 32.57 -42.44 -21.14
N VAL A 25 33.57 -41.62 -21.39
CA VAL A 25 33.74 -40.88 -22.64
C VAL A 25 34.64 -41.68 -23.58
N GLY A 26 34.12 -42.17 -24.71
CA GLY A 26 34.94 -42.61 -25.83
C GLY A 26 35.58 -41.41 -26.52
N ALA A 27 36.85 -41.55 -26.90
CA ALA A 27 37.63 -40.43 -27.47
C ALA A 27 37.17 -40.14 -28.89
N GLU A 28 36.34 -39.16 -29.14
CA GLU A 28 36.12 -38.38 -30.38
C GLU A 28 34.77 -37.69 -30.51
N GLU A 29 33.92 -37.71 -29.46
CA GLU A 29 32.66 -36.96 -29.54
C GLU A 29 32.66 -35.76 -28.58
N THR A 30 32.49 -34.56 -29.12
CA THR A 30 32.29 -33.35 -28.31
C THR A 30 30.95 -33.44 -27.59
N GLN A 31 30.94 -33.70 -26.31
CA GLN A 31 29.72 -33.71 -25.49
C GLN A 31 29.50 -32.35 -24.86
N THR A 32 28.40 -31.70 -25.20
CA THR A 32 27.93 -30.48 -24.54
C THR A 32 26.96 -30.86 -23.43
N ARG A 33 27.22 -30.35 -22.20
CA ARG A 33 26.34 -30.54 -21.07
C ARG A 33 25.91 -29.17 -20.54
N GLN A 34 24.66 -29.08 -20.10
CA GLN A 34 24.08 -27.86 -19.58
C GLN A 34 23.82 -28.03 -18.09
N THR A 35 24.24 -27.03 -17.31
CA THR A 35 23.91 -26.92 -15.89
C THR A 35 23.02 -25.71 -15.71
N LYS A 36 21.82 -25.89 -15.13
CA LYS A 36 20.91 -24.80 -14.78
C LYS A 36 21.31 -24.24 -13.41
N ILE A 37 21.56 -22.93 -13.37
CA ILE A 37 21.73 -22.18 -12.13
C ILE A 37 20.46 -21.33 -11.97
N SER A 38 19.85 -21.36 -10.79
CA SER A 38 18.63 -20.61 -10.50
C SER A 38 18.66 -19.99 -9.11
N VAL A 39 18.06 -18.82 -8.99
CA VAL A 39 17.83 -18.11 -7.73
C VAL A 39 16.38 -17.61 -7.76
N SER A 40 15.70 -17.64 -6.61
CA SER A 40 14.39 -17.01 -6.42
C SER A 40 14.55 -15.84 -5.46
N ILE A 41 13.94 -14.70 -5.79
CA ILE A 41 13.91 -13.50 -4.98
C ILE A 41 12.46 -13.08 -4.82
N ASP A 42 11.97 -13.10 -3.59
CA ASP A 42 10.60 -12.72 -3.29
C ASP A 42 10.39 -11.20 -3.38
N PRO A 43 9.21 -10.73 -3.80
CA PRO A 43 8.88 -9.31 -3.80
C PRO A 43 8.77 -8.78 -2.37
N VAL A 44 9.23 -7.56 -2.18
CA VAL A 44 9.19 -6.85 -0.90
C VAL A 44 8.81 -5.40 -1.16
N TYR A 45 7.93 -4.83 -0.34
CA TYR A 45 7.58 -3.42 -0.39
C TYR A 45 7.04 -2.91 0.95
N THR A 46 7.12 -1.60 1.15
CA THR A 46 6.50 -0.88 2.27
C THR A 46 5.65 0.25 1.69
N VAL A 47 4.42 0.39 2.19
CA VAL A 47 3.56 1.53 1.86
C VAL A 47 3.38 2.38 3.12
N THR A 48 3.71 3.66 3.01
CA THR A 48 3.40 4.66 4.03
C THR A 48 2.08 5.34 3.68
N ILE A 49 1.20 5.50 4.66
CA ILE A 49 -0.08 6.22 4.53
C ILE A 49 -0.11 7.41 5.48
N PRO A 50 -0.97 8.43 5.23
CA PRO A 50 -1.12 9.58 6.12
C PRO A 50 -1.45 9.18 7.57
N ALA A 51 -0.91 9.93 8.51
CA ALA A 51 -1.25 9.82 9.94
C ALA A 51 -2.58 10.52 10.23
N ASN A 52 -3.09 10.34 11.47
CA ASN A 52 -4.27 11.05 11.94
C ASN A 52 -4.03 12.57 11.89
N THR A 53 -5.03 13.29 11.41
CA THR A 53 -4.96 14.76 11.21
C THR A 53 -6.10 15.42 11.95
N THR A 54 -5.81 16.56 12.59
CA THR A 54 -6.80 17.46 13.20
C THR A 54 -7.00 18.66 12.27
N ILE A 55 -8.25 19.10 12.13
CA ILE A 55 -8.66 20.19 11.26
C ILE A 55 -9.14 21.34 12.16
N GLU A 56 -8.61 22.54 11.93
CA GLU A 56 -9.06 23.74 12.61
C GLU A 56 -10.34 24.28 11.95
N ARG A 57 -11.22 24.88 12.76
CA ARG A 57 -12.46 25.44 12.23
C ARG A 57 -12.18 26.54 11.19
N GLY A 58 -12.80 26.41 10.04
CA GLY A 58 -12.67 27.38 8.94
C GLY A 58 -11.54 27.08 7.95
N GLU A 59 -10.69 26.08 8.21
CA GLU A 59 -9.69 25.64 7.25
C GLU A 59 -10.36 25.01 6.02
N GLN A 60 -10.03 25.54 4.86
CA GLN A 60 -10.56 25.04 3.58
C GLN A 60 -9.64 24.03 2.91
N SER A 61 -8.38 23.97 3.33
CA SER A 61 -7.38 23.07 2.74
C SER A 61 -6.40 22.62 3.82
N VAL A 62 -6.40 21.34 4.13
CA VAL A 62 -5.57 20.73 5.17
C VAL A 62 -4.68 19.64 4.57
N LYS A 63 -3.38 19.71 4.83
CA LYS A 63 -2.46 18.66 4.40
C LYS A 63 -2.72 17.40 5.21
N LEU A 64 -3.07 16.31 4.54
CA LEU A 64 -3.21 14.99 5.17
C LEU A 64 -1.85 14.28 5.30
N GLY A 65 -0.93 14.52 4.38
CA GLY A 65 0.33 13.81 4.25
C GLY A 65 0.45 13.14 2.89
N SER A 66 1.34 12.17 2.77
CA SER A 66 1.54 11.44 1.52
C SER A 66 1.23 9.95 1.66
N VAL A 67 0.79 9.36 0.55
CA VAL A 67 0.89 7.92 0.32
C VAL A 67 2.18 7.69 -0.47
N SER A 68 3.06 6.82 0.02
CA SER A 68 4.32 6.50 -0.68
C SER A 68 4.60 5.00 -0.71
N LEU A 69 5.31 4.58 -1.76
CA LEU A 69 5.87 3.25 -1.89
C LEU A 69 7.36 3.30 -1.54
N ASP A 70 7.74 2.63 -0.46
CA ASP A 70 9.10 2.64 0.05
C ASP A 70 9.72 1.24 -0.02
N ASN A 71 11.07 1.18 -0.16
CA ASN A 71 11.83 -0.08 -0.13
C ASN A 71 11.29 -1.17 -1.08
N ALA A 72 10.73 -0.77 -2.23
CA ALA A 72 10.09 -1.70 -3.13
C ALA A 72 11.10 -2.49 -3.97
N ARG A 73 10.92 -3.80 -3.97
CA ARG A 73 11.47 -4.74 -4.95
C ARG A 73 10.29 -5.55 -5.47
N LEU A 74 9.80 -5.16 -6.62
CA LEU A 74 8.64 -5.77 -7.26
C LEU A 74 9.08 -6.75 -8.35
N GLU A 75 8.22 -7.67 -8.73
CA GLU A 75 8.40 -8.46 -9.93
C GLU A 75 8.27 -7.58 -11.18
N PRO A 76 8.86 -7.98 -12.32
CA PRO A 76 8.65 -7.27 -13.58
C PRO A 76 7.16 -7.12 -13.89
N ASP A 77 6.76 -5.94 -14.40
CA ASP A 77 5.37 -5.60 -14.78
C ASP A 77 4.34 -5.61 -13.64
N LYS A 78 4.80 -5.71 -12.39
CA LYS A 78 3.97 -5.61 -11.18
C LYS A 78 4.00 -4.22 -10.58
N ASN A 79 2.93 -3.89 -9.86
CA ASN A 79 2.78 -2.62 -9.17
C ASN A 79 2.02 -2.79 -7.85
N VAL A 80 2.10 -1.75 -7.03
CA VAL A 80 1.31 -1.62 -5.81
C VAL A 80 0.23 -0.57 -6.06
N ASN A 81 -1.02 -0.97 -5.95
CA ASN A 81 -2.17 -0.08 -6.05
C ASN A 81 -2.66 0.28 -4.64
N VAL A 82 -2.87 1.57 -4.39
CA VAL A 82 -3.41 2.08 -3.13
C VAL A 82 -4.68 2.85 -3.45
N SER A 83 -5.79 2.45 -2.85
CA SER A 83 -7.07 3.14 -2.95
C SER A 83 -7.52 3.65 -1.58
N VAL A 84 -8.29 4.75 -1.56
CA VAL A 84 -8.92 5.27 -0.36
C VAL A 84 -10.44 5.17 -0.47
N SER A 85 -11.08 4.80 0.63
CA SER A 85 -12.53 4.84 0.83
C SER A 85 -12.83 5.68 2.06
N ALA A 86 -13.80 6.58 1.94
CA ALA A 86 -14.27 7.47 2.98
C ALA A 86 -15.74 7.83 2.75
N SER A 87 -16.44 8.30 3.80
CA SER A 87 -17.81 8.77 3.65
C SER A 87 -17.92 10.11 2.92
N GLY A 88 -16.80 10.87 2.86
CA GLY A 88 -16.76 12.24 2.34
C GLY A 88 -17.45 13.25 3.26
N LYS A 89 -17.75 12.86 4.49
CA LYS A 89 -18.48 13.69 5.47
C LYS A 89 -17.94 13.45 6.88
N LEU A 90 -17.45 14.48 7.50
CA LEU A 90 -17.19 14.46 8.93
C LEU A 90 -18.54 14.49 9.65
N LYS A 91 -18.81 13.55 10.54
CA LYS A 91 -20.06 13.42 11.30
C LYS A 91 -19.89 13.99 12.69
N ASN A 92 -20.90 14.73 13.16
CA ASN A 92 -20.94 15.23 14.52
C ASN A 92 -21.16 14.08 15.53
N SER A 93 -20.38 14.05 16.59
CA SER A 93 -20.40 12.99 17.60
C SER A 93 -21.71 12.90 18.43
N LYS A 94 -22.51 13.98 18.46
CA LYS A 94 -23.79 14.04 19.19
C LYS A 94 -25.01 13.85 18.29
N ASP A 95 -24.88 14.20 17.01
CA ASP A 95 -25.94 14.08 16.02
C ASP A 95 -25.31 13.80 14.64
N GLU A 96 -25.27 12.54 14.24
CA GLU A 96 -24.67 12.09 12.98
C GLU A 96 -25.36 12.65 11.72
N SER A 97 -26.54 13.22 11.86
CA SER A 97 -27.21 13.93 10.75
C SER A 97 -26.52 15.26 10.40
N LYS A 98 -25.76 15.82 11.34
CA LYS A 98 -24.99 17.05 11.17
C LYS A 98 -23.60 16.69 10.64
N THR A 99 -23.35 17.09 9.42
CA THR A 99 -22.10 16.70 8.72
C THR A 99 -21.41 17.91 8.12
N ILE A 100 -20.10 17.75 7.85
CA ILE A 100 -19.27 18.67 7.06
C ILE A 100 -18.75 17.88 5.88
N ALA A 101 -19.16 18.22 4.67
CA ALA A 101 -18.68 17.57 3.46
C ALA A 101 -17.22 17.96 3.17
N TYR A 102 -16.44 16.99 2.71
CA TYR A 102 -15.05 17.20 2.33
C TYR A 102 -14.68 16.32 1.11
N LYS A 103 -13.53 16.65 0.49
CA LYS A 103 -12.92 15.88 -0.58
C LYS A 103 -11.46 15.59 -0.25
N ILE A 104 -10.97 14.45 -0.68
CA ILE A 104 -9.54 14.13 -0.64
C ILE A 104 -8.98 14.48 -2.02
N MET A 105 -7.93 15.29 -2.06
CA MET A 105 -7.38 15.84 -3.28
C MET A 105 -5.92 15.41 -3.47
N ASP A 106 -5.55 15.12 -4.70
CA ASP A 106 -4.19 15.08 -5.22
C ASP A 106 -4.02 16.29 -6.16
N GLY A 107 -3.40 17.34 -5.65
CA GLY A 107 -3.38 18.62 -6.33
C GLY A 107 -4.80 19.14 -6.61
N ASN A 108 -5.16 19.25 -7.88
CA ASN A 108 -6.47 19.75 -8.32
C ASN A 108 -7.48 18.63 -8.67
N LYS A 109 -7.12 17.37 -8.43
CA LYS A 109 -7.99 16.23 -8.73
C LYS A 109 -8.44 15.55 -7.46
N GLU A 110 -9.68 15.07 -7.45
CA GLU A 110 -10.16 14.21 -6.37
C GLU A 110 -9.40 12.88 -6.41
N PHE A 111 -8.84 12.50 -5.27
CA PHE A 111 -8.06 11.28 -5.12
C PHE A 111 -8.95 10.12 -4.73
N SER A 112 -8.82 9.02 -5.44
CA SER A 112 -9.47 7.75 -5.10
C SER A 112 -8.49 6.58 -5.11
N THR A 113 -7.48 6.63 -5.99
CA THR A 113 -6.50 5.57 -6.17
C THR A 113 -5.20 6.09 -6.76
N ALA A 114 -4.09 5.44 -6.40
CA ALA A 114 -2.79 5.63 -7.03
C ALA A 114 -2.13 4.27 -7.29
N THR A 115 -1.27 4.23 -8.30
CA THR A 115 -0.50 3.04 -8.69
C THR A 115 0.98 3.39 -8.68
N TYR A 116 1.76 2.58 -7.98
CA TYR A 116 3.19 2.79 -7.79
C TYR A 116 3.97 1.58 -8.32
N ALA A 117 4.94 1.82 -9.18
CA ALA A 117 5.79 0.78 -9.77
C ALA A 117 7.22 0.78 -9.21
N GLU A 118 7.64 1.89 -8.57
CA GLU A 118 9.02 2.07 -8.13
C GLU A 118 9.09 2.63 -6.71
N SER A 119 10.14 2.25 -6.00
CA SER A 119 10.47 2.82 -4.69
C SER A 119 10.68 4.34 -4.78
N GLY A 120 10.11 5.07 -3.83
CA GLY A 120 10.14 6.54 -3.79
C GLY A 120 8.98 7.21 -4.52
N ASN A 121 8.14 6.47 -5.25
CA ASN A 121 6.90 7.04 -5.79
C ASN A 121 5.96 7.46 -4.66
N SER A 122 5.38 8.65 -4.77
CA SER A 122 4.50 9.21 -3.74
C SER A 122 3.42 10.12 -4.30
N THR A 123 2.32 10.25 -3.56
CA THR A 123 1.19 11.15 -3.84
C THR A 123 0.87 11.95 -2.59
N ASN A 124 0.91 13.28 -2.69
CA ASN A 124 0.58 14.18 -1.59
C ASN A 124 -0.92 14.41 -1.53
N LEU A 125 -1.52 14.12 -0.38
CA LEU A 125 -2.94 14.24 -0.17
C LEU A 125 -3.29 15.48 0.64
N THR A 126 -4.35 16.15 0.21
CA THR A 126 -4.93 17.31 0.87
C THR A 126 -6.43 17.06 1.07
N LEU A 127 -6.97 17.44 2.22
CA LEU A 127 -8.40 17.46 2.46
C LEU A 127 -8.92 18.85 2.14
N SER A 128 -9.97 18.94 1.32
CA SER A 128 -10.61 20.18 0.92
C SER A 128 -12.03 20.26 1.49
N ILE A 129 -12.37 21.38 2.14
CA ILE A 129 -13.69 21.67 2.71
C ILE A 129 -14.15 23.02 2.14
N ASP A 130 -15.33 23.06 1.54
CA ASP A 130 -15.88 24.30 1.05
C ASP A 130 -16.24 25.25 2.20
N LYS A 131 -16.00 26.55 2.02
CA LYS A 131 -16.34 27.57 3.04
C LYS A 131 -17.81 27.48 3.49
N SER A 132 -18.71 27.21 2.56
CA SER A 132 -20.16 27.08 2.83
C SER A 132 -20.50 25.91 3.76
N GLU A 133 -19.65 24.90 3.87
CA GLU A 133 -19.85 23.80 4.83
C GLU A 133 -19.61 24.28 6.25
N TRP A 134 -18.61 25.13 6.46
CA TRP A 134 -18.31 25.72 7.78
C TRP A 134 -19.42 26.63 8.28
N ASP A 135 -20.11 27.33 7.37
CA ASP A 135 -21.20 28.26 7.73
C ASP A 135 -22.45 27.52 8.28
N LYS A 136 -22.55 26.21 8.04
CA LYS A 136 -23.68 25.36 8.46
C LYS A 136 -23.37 24.52 9.71
N THR A 137 -22.16 24.63 10.28
CA THR A 137 -21.70 23.75 11.38
C THR A 137 -22.36 24.09 12.71
N TYR A 138 -22.68 23.06 13.46
CA TYR A 138 -23.11 23.14 14.86
C TYR A 138 -21.90 22.96 15.80
N ALA A 139 -22.05 23.33 17.04
CA ALA A 139 -21.04 23.03 18.05
C ALA A 139 -20.92 21.50 18.29
N GLY A 140 -19.70 21.01 18.41
CA GLY A 140 -19.42 19.61 18.66
C GLY A 140 -18.13 19.15 17.99
N SER A 141 -17.76 17.89 18.23
CA SER A 141 -16.66 17.24 17.57
C SER A 141 -17.16 16.53 16.30
N TYR A 142 -16.40 16.65 15.24
CA TYR A 142 -16.71 16.01 13.95
C TYR A 142 -15.57 15.07 13.58
N SER A 143 -15.89 13.91 13.04
CA SER A 143 -14.89 12.93 12.61
C SER A 143 -15.37 12.09 11.43
N ASP A 144 -14.42 11.54 10.68
CA ASP A 144 -14.60 10.47 9.71
C ASP A 144 -13.36 9.58 9.72
N THR A 145 -13.45 8.41 9.11
CA THR A 145 -12.35 7.45 8.99
C THR A 145 -12.03 7.20 7.53
N LEU A 146 -10.77 7.41 7.14
CA LEU A 146 -10.26 7.05 5.83
C LEU A 146 -9.72 5.62 5.88
N VAL A 147 -10.20 4.76 4.97
CA VAL A 147 -9.73 3.38 4.84
C VAL A 147 -8.86 3.27 3.59
N PHE A 148 -7.57 3.02 3.77
CA PHE A 148 -6.64 2.75 2.69
C PHE A 148 -6.57 1.25 2.43
N THR A 149 -6.78 0.84 1.17
CA THR A 149 -6.64 -0.54 0.72
C THR A 149 -5.43 -0.64 -0.20
N ILE A 150 -4.52 -1.54 0.12
CA ILE A 150 -3.27 -1.76 -0.59
C ILE A 150 -3.35 -3.12 -1.29
N SER A 151 -3.03 -3.18 -2.56
CA SER A 151 -3.02 -4.42 -3.34
C SER A 151 -1.80 -4.50 -4.27
N TYR A 152 -1.16 -5.65 -4.29
CA TYR A 152 -0.09 -6.00 -5.22
C TYR A 152 -0.69 -6.65 -6.47
N ARG A 153 -0.34 -6.19 -7.65
CA ARG A 153 -0.93 -6.65 -8.93
C ARG A 153 0.11 -6.84 -10.01
#